data_f5b242355ab988d9dae6f60b07bec0d9
#
_entry.id   f5b242355ab988d9dae6f60b07bec0d9
#
_cell.length_a   1.000
_cell.length_b   1.000
_cell.length_c   1.000
_cell.angle_alpha   90.00
_cell.angle_beta   90.00
_cell.angle_gamma   90.00
#
_symmetry.space_group_name_H-M   'P 1'
#
loop_
_entity.id
_entity.type
_entity.pdbx_description
1 polymer ?
#
loop_
_entity_poly.entity_id
_entity_poly.type
_entity_poly.pdbx_seq_one_letter_code
_entity_poly.pdbx_strand_id
1 'polypeptide(L)'
;VITIPRKKIREFDAKRLLQANLNRYANPHPIQLSLECALATPETDLEALPPQYAWLTAKKLVVKPDQLFTRKGKNSLVLLNAGWEEAKKFIRENQGKEIAMGNAKGELTHFLIEPFIEHEDEYFLAIVSQREEDVILFSEKGGVDVEEHWNKVIQIPVPIGTPIEQVEIASQLNGVPPEKKARLAAFIKALYRYYADFDYVYMEMNPLAFDKQGNVVPLGFVAELDDCAAFKNEAKWADTAFPQPFGRTPYPEEKFVKELDAQTGASLKLTILNPNGRIWLLVAGGGASVIYTDTVVDLGYGLELANYGEYSGDPNEEETYQYAKTIIDLATRNPKQETGNRILLIGGGVANFTDVANTFKGIIRALREYREKLQKTHMRIFVRRGGPNYQEGLENMRALGKELGIPIEVYGPETHMTNIVSLAVRQLGEKK
;
A
#
# COMPACT_ATOMS: atom_id res chain seq x y z
N VAL A 1 -10.34 -6.20 14.04
CA VAL A 1 -9.59 -4.98 13.65
C VAL A 1 -10.20 -4.50 12.36
N ILE A 2 -10.80 -3.31 12.35
CA ILE A 2 -11.29 -2.70 11.11
C ILE A 2 -10.06 -2.22 10.36
N THR A 3 -9.80 -2.79 9.21
CA THR A 3 -8.69 -2.34 8.35
C THR A 3 -9.20 -1.15 7.53
N ILE A 4 -8.83 0.06 7.92
CA ILE A 4 -9.05 1.25 7.11
C ILE A 4 -8.11 1.16 5.90
N PRO A 5 -8.58 1.38 4.66
CA PRO A 5 -7.70 1.48 3.49
C PRO A 5 -6.68 2.59 3.72
N ARG A 6 -5.39 2.25 3.68
CA ARG A 6 -4.31 3.18 4.04
C ARG A 6 -3.32 3.35 2.91
N LYS A 7 -3.00 4.58 2.59
CA LYS A 7 -1.90 4.94 1.70
C LYS A 7 -0.75 5.51 2.51
N LYS A 8 0.36 4.75 2.56
CA LYS A 8 1.61 5.25 3.14
C LYS A 8 2.27 6.24 2.21
N ILE A 9 2.81 7.31 2.78
CA ILE A 9 3.63 8.28 2.07
C ILE A 9 5.07 8.25 2.58
N ARG A 10 6.03 8.78 1.79
CA ARG A 10 7.40 8.92 2.21
C ARG A 10 7.54 9.95 3.32
N GLU A 11 8.58 9.81 4.11
CA GLU A 11 8.91 10.79 5.16
C GLU A 11 9.15 12.18 4.58
N PHE A 12 9.79 12.28 3.41
CA PHE A 12 9.96 13.53 2.68
C PHE A 12 8.62 14.21 2.37
N ASP A 13 7.68 13.46 1.80
CA ASP A 13 6.35 14.00 1.46
C ASP A 13 5.57 14.41 2.72
N ALA A 14 5.63 13.62 3.78
CA ALA A 14 4.99 13.93 5.05
C ALA A 14 5.52 15.25 5.65
N LYS A 15 6.85 15.42 5.66
CA LYS A 15 7.51 16.65 6.16
C LYS A 15 7.20 17.85 5.28
N ARG A 16 7.24 17.71 3.96
CA ARG A 16 6.90 18.76 3.01
C ARG A 16 5.46 19.24 3.18
N LEU A 17 4.51 18.33 3.28
CA LEU A 17 3.10 18.65 3.50
C LEU A 17 2.88 19.33 4.84
N LEU A 18 3.52 18.83 5.91
CA LEU A 18 3.45 19.43 7.25
C LEU A 18 3.96 20.88 7.23
N GLN A 19 5.15 21.12 6.67
CA GLN A 19 5.78 22.42 6.60
C GLN A 19 4.90 23.43 5.83
N ALA A 20 4.32 23.01 4.72
CA ALA A 20 3.50 23.87 3.88
C ALA A 20 2.15 24.24 4.52
N ASN A 21 1.62 23.41 5.40
CA ASN A 21 0.21 23.51 5.80
C ASN A 21 -0.02 23.71 7.30
N LEU A 22 0.87 23.25 8.20
CA LEU A 22 0.61 23.25 9.65
C LEU A 22 0.17 24.60 10.19
N ASN A 23 0.78 25.68 9.74
CA ASN A 23 0.49 27.03 10.25
C ASN A 23 -0.90 27.56 9.87
N ARG A 24 -1.63 26.91 8.95
CA ARG A 24 -3.05 27.21 8.69
C ARG A 24 -3.95 26.80 9.87
N TYR A 25 -3.46 25.87 10.70
CA TYR A 25 -4.17 25.31 11.85
C TYR A 25 -3.63 25.81 13.20
N ALA A 26 -2.55 26.57 13.17
CA ALA A 26 -1.96 27.15 14.36
C ALA A 26 -2.76 28.38 14.81
N ASN A 27 -3.15 28.42 16.10
CA ASN A 27 -3.89 29.51 16.69
C ASN A 27 -3.57 29.57 18.21
N PRO A 28 -3.28 30.74 18.79
CA PRO A 28 -3.23 32.08 18.17
C PRO A 28 -1.88 32.43 17.50
N HIS A 29 -0.83 31.63 17.71
CA HIS A 29 0.51 31.92 17.23
C HIS A 29 1.05 30.87 16.27
N PRO A 30 1.84 31.26 15.25
CA PRO A 30 2.49 30.29 14.35
C PRO A 30 3.38 29.32 15.11
N ILE A 31 3.37 28.08 14.66
CA ILE A 31 4.27 27.03 15.12
C ILE A 31 5.59 27.17 14.35
N GLN A 32 6.68 27.31 15.05
CA GLN A 32 7.99 27.30 14.44
C GLN A 32 8.48 25.86 14.25
N LEU A 33 8.60 25.45 13.00
CA LEU A 33 9.14 24.15 12.61
C LEU A 33 10.56 24.31 12.08
N SER A 34 11.46 23.43 12.49
CA SER A 34 12.75 23.25 11.83
C SER A 34 12.69 22.05 10.89
N LEU A 35 12.33 22.27 9.63
CA LEU A 35 12.06 21.25 8.61
C LEU A 35 12.67 21.65 7.26
N GLU A 36 14.00 21.57 7.16
CA GLU A 36 14.67 21.63 5.87
C GLU A 36 14.91 20.19 5.41
N CYS A 37 14.49 19.85 4.19
CA CYS A 37 14.69 18.49 3.66
C CYS A 37 14.87 18.52 2.13
N ALA A 38 15.65 17.60 1.61
CA ALA A 38 15.82 17.33 0.19
C ALA A 38 15.71 15.83 -0.08
N LEU A 39 15.23 15.46 -1.26
CA LEU A 39 15.09 14.09 -1.69
C LEU A 39 16.10 13.79 -2.80
N ALA A 40 16.89 12.74 -2.64
CA ALA A 40 17.69 12.16 -3.70
C ALA A 40 17.05 10.87 -4.21
N THR A 41 16.84 10.78 -5.53
CA THR A 41 16.27 9.63 -6.25
C THR A 41 17.29 9.10 -7.24
N PRO A 42 17.06 7.97 -7.93
CA PRO A 42 17.94 7.49 -8.99
C PRO A 42 18.18 8.49 -10.12
N GLU A 43 17.23 9.38 -10.37
CA GLU A 43 17.27 10.38 -11.42
C GLU A 43 17.87 11.73 -10.95
N THR A 44 18.18 11.85 -9.66
CA THR A 44 18.66 13.12 -9.08
C THR A 44 20.13 13.34 -9.40
N ASP A 45 20.46 14.45 -10.05
CA ASP A 45 21.82 14.95 -10.11
C ASP A 45 22.21 15.59 -8.76
N LEU A 46 23.02 14.90 -7.98
CA LEU A 46 23.46 15.36 -6.67
C LEU A 46 24.26 16.68 -6.73
N GLU A 47 24.94 16.97 -7.83
CA GLU A 47 25.69 18.24 -7.99
C GLU A 47 24.74 19.44 -8.24
N ALA A 48 23.53 19.18 -8.69
CA ALA A 48 22.50 20.20 -8.91
C ALA A 48 21.69 20.55 -7.65
N LEU A 49 21.85 19.82 -6.55
CA LEU A 49 21.10 20.07 -5.31
C LEU A 49 21.58 21.30 -4.52
N PRO A 50 22.88 21.57 -4.32
CA PRO A 50 23.33 22.72 -3.51
C PRO A 50 22.87 24.08 -4.02
N PRO A 51 22.78 24.36 -5.33
CA PRO A 51 22.18 25.61 -5.84
C PRO A 51 20.72 25.80 -5.44
N GLN A 52 19.96 24.71 -5.25
CA GLN A 52 18.55 24.74 -4.82
C GLN A 52 18.41 24.78 -3.30
N TYR A 53 19.34 24.15 -2.58
CA TYR A 53 19.34 23.98 -1.14
C TYR A 53 20.68 24.39 -0.54
N ALA A 54 20.93 25.70 -0.39
CA ALA A 54 22.21 26.25 0.09
C ALA A 54 22.65 25.66 1.45
N TRP A 55 21.72 25.23 2.28
CA TRP A 55 21.99 24.61 3.58
C TRP A 55 22.74 23.28 3.47
N LEU A 56 22.69 22.57 2.34
CA LEU A 56 23.41 21.31 2.12
C LEU A 56 24.93 21.43 2.31
N THR A 57 25.48 22.58 1.92
CA THR A 57 26.92 22.84 2.07
C THR A 57 27.27 23.63 3.32
N ALA A 58 26.27 24.27 3.95
CA ALA A 58 26.47 25.16 5.10
C ALA A 58 26.26 24.44 6.45
N LYS A 59 25.52 23.35 6.47
CA LYS A 59 25.14 22.62 7.70
C LYS A 59 25.73 21.21 7.72
N LYS A 60 25.82 20.63 8.91
CA LYS A 60 26.00 19.18 9.04
C LYS A 60 24.68 18.50 8.70
N LEU A 61 24.77 17.29 8.14
CA LEU A 61 23.64 16.59 7.52
C LEU A 61 23.35 15.25 8.19
N VAL A 62 22.11 14.82 8.04
CA VAL A 62 21.61 13.47 8.21
C VAL A 62 21.19 12.96 6.83
N VAL A 63 21.58 11.73 6.49
CA VAL A 63 21.10 11.05 5.27
C VAL A 63 20.55 9.70 5.66
N LYS A 64 19.34 9.40 5.22
CA LYS A 64 18.66 8.12 5.50
C LYS A 64 17.82 7.67 4.31
N PRO A 65 17.63 6.35 4.06
CA PRO A 65 16.71 5.88 3.04
C PRO A 65 15.30 6.37 3.30
N ASP A 66 14.60 6.81 2.25
CA ASP A 66 13.23 7.26 2.29
C ASP A 66 12.29 6.33 1.51
N GLN A 67 12.18 5.12 2.02
CA GLN A 67 11.31 4.07 1.51
C GLN A 67 10.47 3.47 2.64
N LEU A 68 9.39 2.77 2.31
CA LEU A 68 8.39 2.29 3.27
C LEU A 68 8.86 1.08 4.08
N PHE A 69 9.91 1.27 4.86
CA PHE A 69 10.34 0.32 5.88
C PHE A 69 10.78 1.04 7.16
N THR A 70 10.74 0.32 8.27
CA THR A 70 11.07 0.82 9.61
C THR A 70 12.46 0.37 10.06
N ARG A 71 12.92 0.85 11.24
CA ARG A 71 14.19 0.44 11.90
C ARG A 71 15.44 0.80 11.07
N LYS A 72 15.42 1.91 10.35
CA LYS A 72 16.54 2.40 9.54
C LYS A 72 17.83 2.52 10.36
N GLY A 73 17.75 3.06 11.57
CA GLY A 73 18.90 3.23 12.47
C GLY A 73 19.50 1.91 12.96
N LYS A 74 18.68 0.89 13.30
CA LYS A 74 19.17 -0.43 13.74
C LYS A 74 19.97 -1.18 12.66
N ASN A 75 19.82 -0.79 11.38
CA ASN A 75 20.49 -1.43 10.24
C ASN A 75 21.68 -0.63 9.71
N SER A 76 22.19 0.35 10.46
CA SER A 76 23.30 1.22 10.03
C SER A 76 23.08 1.92 8.68
N LEU A 77 21.81 2.20 8.35
CA LEU A 77 21.43 2.85 7.10
C LEU A 77 21.27 4.38 7.25
N VAL A 78 21.71 4.94 8.37
CA VAL A 78 21.62 6.37 8.65
C VAL A 78 23.02 6.93 8.78
N LEU A 79 23.35 7.94 7.98
CA LEU A 79 24.56 8.75 8.10
C LEU A 79 24.23 9.98 8.94
N LEU A 80 24.96 10.20 10.02
CA LEU A 80 24.72 11.30 10.97
C LEU A 80 25.89 12.29 10.96
N ASN A 81 25.61 13.58 11.17
CA ASN A 81 26.59 14.64 11.40
C ASN A 81 27.66 14.76 10.30
N ALA A 82 27.29 14.54 9.03
CA ALA A 82 28.18 14.48 7.89
C ALA A 82 28.25 15.80 7.11
N GLY A 83 29.33 16.05 6.39
CA GLY A 83 29.40 17.09 5.38
C GLY A 83 28.77 16.66 4.05
N TRP A 84 28.58 17.62 3.13
CA TRP A 84 27.95 17.34 1.83
C TRP A 84 28.69 16.29 1.00
N GLU A 85 30.01 16.34 0.96
CA GLU A 85 30.81 15.35 0.20
C GLU A 85 30.64 13.93 0.76
N GLU A 86 30.59 13.80 2.10
CA GLU A 86 30.34 12.52 2.77
C GLU A 86 28.91 12.02 2.49
N ALA A 87 27.93 12.94 2.49
CA ALA A 87 26.55 12.64 2.15
C ALA A 87 26.40 12.12 0.71
N LYS A 88 27.04 12.78 -0.28
CA LYS A 88 27.07 12.31 -1.67
C LYS A 88 27.70 10.93 -1.80
N LYS A 89 28.83 10.72 -1.13
CA LYS A 89 29.51 9.43 -1.13
C LYS A 89 28.59 8.33 -0.59
N PHE A 90 27.97 8.57 0.55
CA PHE A 90 27.04 7.62 1.18
C PHE A 90 25.86 7.26 0.27
N ILE A 91 25.25 8.25 -0.40
CA ILE A 91 24.15 8.02 -1.34
C ILE A 91 24.62 7.16 -2.52
N ARG A 92 25.75 7.52 -3.16
CA ARG A 92 26.30 6.78 -4.31
C ARG A 92 26.68 5.34 -3.97
N GLU A 93 27.20 5.10 -2.77
CA GLU A 93 27.59 3.76 -2.31
C GLU A 93 26.38 2.87 -1.97
N ASN A 94 25.25 3.45 -1.62
CA ASN A 94 24.07 2.69 -1.17
C ASN A 94 22.94 2.66 -2.20
N GLN A 95 22.89 3.58 -3.14
CA GLN A 95 21.86 3.61 -4.19
C GLN A 95 21.99 2.39 -5.10
N GLY A 96 20.88 1.70 -5.35
CA GLY A 96 20.84 0.45 -6.10
C GLY A 96 21.27 -0.79 -5.32
N LYS A 97 21.72 -0.63 -4.07
CA LYS A 97 22.13 -1.77 -3.23
C LYS A 97 20.89 -2.54 -2.75
N GLU A 98 20.89 -3.84 -2.99
CA GLU A 98 19.86 -4.71 -2.46
C GLU A 98 20.07 -4.93 -0.95
N ILE A 99 19.01 -4.75 -0.17
CA ILE A 99 18.98 -5.01 1.26
C ILE A 99 17.78 -5.89 1.64
N ALA A 100 17.91 -6.62 2.75
CA ALA A 100 16.82 -7.39 3.34
C ALA A 100 16.29 -6.67 4.57
N MET A 101 14.96 -6.46 4.62
CA MET A 101 14.25 -5.85 5.75
C MET A 101 13.11 -6.78 6.19
N GLY A 102 13.35 -7.55 7.24
CA GLY A 102 12.46 -8.64 7.62
C GLY A 102 12.38 -9.69 6.51
N ASN A 103 11.18 -9.97 6.03
CA ASN A 103 10.95 -10.91 4.93
C ASN A 103 11.00 -10.26 3.54
N ALA A 104 11.16 -8.94 3.44
CA ALA A 104 11.23 -8.23 2.18
C ALA A 104 12.69 -8.00 1.75
N LYS A 105 12.95 -8.13 0.44
CA LYS A 105 14.21 -7.73 -0.20
C LYS A 105 13.92 -6.68 -1.24
N GLY A 106 14.77 -5.67 -1.33
CA GLY A 106 14.59 -4.60 -2.30
C GLY A 106 15.80 -3.69 -2.39
N GLU A 107 15.84 -2.89 -3.42
CA GLU A 107 16.93 -1.93 -3.67
C GLU A 107 16.68 -0.61 -2.94
N LEU A 108 17.74 0.00 -2.44
CA LEU A 108 17.72 1.36 -1.92
C LEU A 108 17.73 2.35 -3.09
N THR A 109 16.70 3.17 -3.19
CA THR A 109 16.50 4.07 -4.34
C THR A 109 16.33 5.54 -3.93
N HIS A 110 15.73 5.80 -2.80
CA HIS A 110 15.38 7.16 -2.37
C HIS A 110 16.05 7.47 -1.02
N PHE A 111 16.63 8.65 -0.92
CA PHE A 111 17.31 9.11 0.30
C PHE A 111 16.80 10.48 0.70
N LEU A 112 16.39 10.60 1.95
CA LEU A 112 16.06 11.87 2.60
C LEU A 112 17.35 12.46 3.16
N ILE A 113 17.59 13.74 2.85
CA ILE A 113 18.72 14.53 3.33
C ILE A 113 18.12 15.66 4.19
N GLU A 114 18.64 15.83 5.40
CA GLU A 114 18.18 16.82 6.37
C GLU A 114 19.36 17.45 7.12
N PRO A 115 19.25 18.66 7.68
CA PRO A 115 20.23 19.16 8.63
C PRO A 115 20.32 18.25 9.86
N PHE A 116 21.54 18.04 10.35
CA PHE A 116 21.75 17.45 11.65
C PHE A 116 21.37 18.47 12.73
N ILE A 117 20.38 18.14 13.56
CA ILE A 117 19.88 19.00 14.63
C ILE A 117 20.38 18.45 15.97
N GLU A 118 21.17 19.25 16.68
CA GLU A 118 21.52 18.94 18.08
C GLU A 118 20.29 19.14 18.97
N HIS A 119 19.96 18.12 19.75
CA HIS A 119 18.83 18.10 20.66
C HIS A 119 19.18 17.34 21.94
N GLU A 120 18.45 17.60 23.01
CA GLU A 120 18.67 16.98 24.33
C GLU A 120 17.60 15.92 24.61
N ASP A 121 16.33 16.23 24.29
CA ASP A 121 15.20 15.37 24.58
C ASP A 121 14.64 14.79 23.28
N GLU A 122 14.24 13.53 23.32
CA GLU A 122 13.52 12.84 22.26
C GLU A 122 12.14 12.40 22.77
N TYR A 123 11.09 12.88 22.16
CA TYR A 123 9.71 12.52 22.47
C TYR A 123 9.15 11.56 21.42
N PHE A 124 8.17 10.77 21.84
CA PHE A 124 7.29 10.03 20.94
C PHE A 124 5.93 10.72 20.87
N LEU A 125 5.45 10.96 19.68
CA LEU A 125 4.11 11.48 19.42
C LEU A 125 3.50 10.73 18.26
N ALA A 126 2.29 10.17 18.44
CA ALA A 126 1.52 9.63 17.35
C ALA A 126 0.05 10.01 17.45
N ILE A 127 -0.66 9.99 16.32
CA ILE A 127 -2.11 10.13 16.24
C ILE A 127 -2.62 8.96 15.42
N VAL A 128 -3.61 8.26 15.92
CA VAL A 128 -4.20 7.08 15.26
C VAL A 128 -5.72 7.18 15.28
N SER A 129 -6.35 6.99 14.12
CA SER A 129 -7.80 6.89 14.03
C SER A 129 -8.29 5.52 14.45
N GLN A 130 -9.28 5.50 15.32
CA GLN A 130 -10.04 4.33 15.73
C GLN A 130 -11.52 4.50 15.31
N ARG A 131 -12.34 3.55 15.68
CA ARG A 131 -13.74 3.54 15.23
C ARG A 131 -14.58 4.68 15.81
N GLU A 132 -14.42 4.97 17.08
CA GLU A 132 -15.27 5.90 17.83
C GLU A 132 -14.52 7.19 18.22
N GLU A 133 -13.19 7.20 18.05
CA GLU A 133 -12.33 8.28 18.48
C GLU A 133 -11.00 8.28 17.72
N ASP A 134 -10.33 9.40 17.70
CA ASP A 134 -8.90 9.45 17.45
C ASP A 134 -8.14 9.39 18.77
N VAL A 135 -6.95 8.79 18.77
CA VAL A 135 -6.12 8.72 19.97
C VAL A 135 -4.78 9.39 19.73
N ILE A 136 -4.45 10.38 20.54
CA ILE A 136 -3.12 10.98 20.57
C ILE A 136 -2.29 10.18 21.56
N LEU A 137 -1.18 9.62 21.08
CA LEU A 137 -0.23 8.84 21.86
C LEU A 137 1.01 9.71 22.15
N PHE A 138 1.43 9.79 23.39
CA PHE A 138 2.60 10.59 23.77
C PHE A 138 3.49 9.84 24.77
N SER A 139 4.82 9.97 24.61
CA SER A 139 5.81 9.57 25.60
C SER A 139 6.93 10.60 25.69
N GLU A 140 7.40 10.85 26.93
CA GLU A 140 8.59 11.66 27.19
C GLU A 140 9.89 11.04 26.68
N LYS A 141 9.85 9.77 26.31
CA LYS A 141 10.97 9.02 25.74
C LYS A 141 10.57 8.52 24.36
N GLY A 142 11.23 9.04 23.36
CA GLY A 142 11.14 8.62 21.97
C GLY A 142 12.34 7.77 21.56
N GLY A 143 12.46 7.59 20.23
CA GLY A 143 13.55 6.86 19.62
C GLY A 143 13.33 5.35 19.59
N VAL A 144 14.43 4.60 19.56
CA VAL A 144 14.44 3.15 19.25
C VAL A 144 13.79 2.30 20.33
N ASP A 145 13.76 2.80 21.56
CA ASP A 145 13.37 2.05 22.75
C ASP A 145 11.92 2.29 23.18
N VAL A 146 11.14 3.03 22.40
CA VAL A 146 9.73 3.31 22.74
C VAL A 146 8.91 2.02 22.86
N GLU A 147 9.22 1.01 22.02
CA GLU A 147 8.56 -0.31 22.06
C GLU A 147 8.74 -1.02 23.42
N GLU A 148 9.90 -0.84 24.08
CA GLU A 148 10.22 -1.44 25.39
C GLU A 148 9.50 -0.74 26.56
N HIS A 149 9.04 0.49 26.32
CA HIS A 149 8.37 1.32 27.30
C HIS A 149 6.91 1.63 26.95
N TRP A 150 6.28 0.79 26.11
CA TRP A 150 4.91 1.03 25.63
C TRP A 150 3.89 1.23 26.74
N ASN A 151 4.10 0.61 27.90
CA ASN A 151 3.26 0.79 29.08
C ASN A 151 3.31 2.20 29.70
N LYS A 152 4.27 3.04 29.30
CA LYS A 152 4.39 4.45 29.73
C LYS A 152 3.83 5.43 28.70
N VAL A 153 3.41 4.96 27.54
CA VAL A 153 2.78 5.80 26.51
C VAL A 153 1.42 6.27 27.01
N ILE A 154 1.27 7.58 27.10
CA ILE A 154 0.02 8.23 27.49
C ILE A 154 -0.91 8.21 26.28
N GLN A 155 -2.17 7.86 26.51
CA GLN A 155 -3.23 7.86 25.51
C GLN A 155 -4.22 8.97 25.84
N ILE A 156 -4.40 9.91 24.91
CA ILE A 156 -5.32 11.02 25.03
C ILE A 156 -6.42 10.81 23.97
N PRO A 157 -7.61 10.34 24.37
CA PRO A 157 -8.70 10.13 23.44
C PRO A 157 -9.31 11.47 23.00
N VAL A 158 -9.67 11.53 21.72
CA VAL A 158 -10.41 12.63 21.10
C VAL A 158 -11.64 12.02 20.44
N PRO A 159 -12.78 11.96 21.13
CA PRO A 159 -14.01 11.39 20.58
C PRO A 159 -14.44 12.14 19.31
N ILE A 160 -15.00 11.41 18.35
CA ILE A 160 -15.47 11.97 17.07
C ILE A 160 -16.43 13.14 17.34
N GLY A 161 -16.18 14.27 16.64
CA GLY A 161 -16.96 15.49 16.79
C GLY A 161 -16.57 16.38 17.97
N THR A 162 -15.60 15.98 18.80
CA THR A 162 -15.08 16.81 19.88
C THR A 162 -14.03 17.80 19.33
N PRO A 163 -14.24 19.12 19.50
CA PRO A 163 -13.19 20.09 19.16
C PRO A 163 -11.95 19.87 20.01
N ILE A 164 -10.77 19.87 19.39
CA ILE A 164 -9.50 19.62 20.08
C ILE A 164 -9.19 20.68 21.18
N GLU A 165 -9.82 21.84 21.10
CA GLU A 165 -9.73 22.89 22.11
C GLU A 165 -10.25 22.46 23.46
N GLN A 166 -11.24 21.57 23.48
CA GLN A 166 -11.85 21.04 24.72
C GLN A 166 -11.03 19.90 25.34
N VAL A 167 -9.99 19.42 24.63
CA VAL A 167 -9.12 18.36 25.12
C VAL A 167 -7.97 18.96 25.90
N GLU A 168 -7.83 18.54 27.17
CA GLU A 168 -6.75 18.96 28.06
C GLU A 168 -5.47 18.19 27.74
N ILE A 169 -4.63 18.76 26.87
CA ILE A 169 -3.35 18.14 26.44
C ILE A 169 -2.20 18.48 27.41
N ALA A 170 -2.04 19.77 27.72
CA ALA A 170 -0.86 20.25 28.47
C ALA A 170 -0.68 19.57 29.84
N SER A 171 -1.79 19.33 30.55
CA SER A 171 -1.77 18.65 31.86
C SER A 171 -1.31 17.20 31.77
N GLN A 172 -1.46 16.54 30.63
CA GLN A 172 -1.10 15.16 30.41
C GLN A 172 0.34 14.95 29.93
N LEU A 173 1.03 16.01 29.50
CA LEU A 173 2.42 15.93 29.04
C LEU A 173 3.41 15.77 30.23
N ASN A 174 3.32 14.63 30.91
CA ASN A 174 4.20 14.35 32.03
C ASN A 174 5.65 14.19 31.53
N GLY A 175 6.63 14.61 32.35
CA GLY A 175 8.05 14.54 32.00
C GLY A 175 8.55 15.65 31.06
N VAL A 176 7.65 16.41 30.43
CA VAL A 176 8.05 17.56 29.61
C VAL A 176 8.35 18.77 30.48
N PRO A 177 9.51 19.45 30.32
CA PRO A 177 9.82 20.67 31.06
C PRO A 177 8.73 21.74 30.90
N PRO A 178 8.39 22.48 31.97
CA PRO A 178 7.29 23.44 31.96
C PRO A 178 7.35 24.46 30.82
N GLU A 179 8.53 24.94 30.47
CA GLU A 179 8.78 25.90 29.39
C GLU A 179 8.51 25.32 28.00
N LYS A 180 8.59 24.00 27.83
CA LYS A 180 8.30 23.29 26.56
C LYS A 180 6.85 22.84 26.48
N LYS A 181 6.15 22.60 27.61
CA LYS A 181 4.78 22.06 27.67
C LYS A 181 3.77 22.85 26.85
N ALA A 182 3.75 24.17 27.02
CA ALA A 182 2.77 25.02 26.32
C ALA A 182 2.97 24.98 24.80
N ARG A 183 4.23 25.00 24.36
CA ARG A 183 4.58 24.91 22.93
C ARG A 183 4.20 23.55 22.34
N LEU A 184 4.52 22.47 23.06
CA LEU A 184 4.20 21.11 22.63
C LEU A 184 2.69 20.89 22.57
N ALA A 185 1.93 21.37 23.55
CA ALA A 185 0.47 21.29 23.55
C ALA A 185 -0.14 22.10 22.39
N ALA A 186 0.37 23.29 22.10
CA ALA A 186 -0.06 24.07 20.95
C ALA A 186 0.25 23.38 19.62
N PHE A 187 1.45 22.80 19.51
CA PHE A 187 1.82 21.99 18.34
C PHE A 187 0.90 20.78 18.17
N ILE A 188 0.63 20.01 19.21
CA ILE A 188 -0.25 18.84 19.16
C ILE A 188 -1.65 19.22 18.73
N LYS A 189 -2.21 20.33 19.25
CA LYS A 189 -3.53 20.84 18.84
C LYS A 189 -3.56 21.25 17.36
N ALA A 190 -2.55 21.96 16.87
CA ALA A 190 -2.45 22.32 15.46
C ALA A 190 -2.27 21.09 14.57
N LEU A 191 -1.42 20.15 15.00
CA LEU A 191 -1.16 18.89 14.31
C LEU A 191 -2.43 18.03 14.19
N TYR A 192 -3.24 17.96 15.25
CA TYR A 192 -4.50 17.22 15.22
C TYR A 192 -5.49 17.83 14.21
N ARG A 193 -5.65 19.16 14.16
CA ARG A 193 -6.51 19.80 13.15
C ARG A 193 -6.02 19.54 11.73
N TYR A 194 -4.70 19.60 11.54
CA TYR A 194 -4.07 19.28 10.27
C TYR A 194 -4.28 17.81 9.91
N TYR A 195 -4.11 16.89 10.88
CA TYR A 195 -4.36 15.45 10.74
C TYR A 195 -5.79 15.18 10.26
N ALA A 196 -6.78 15.76 10.94
CA ALA A 196 -8.19 15.57 10.62
C ALA A 196 -8.59 16.16 9.25
N ASP A 197 -8.12 17.39 8.92
CA ASP A 197 -8.48 18.04 7.65
C ASP A 197 -7.81 17.42 6.42
N PHE A 198 -6.66 16.77 6.60
CA PHE A 198 -5.95 16.07 5.53
C PHE A 198 -6.32 14.58 5.44
N ASP A 199 -7.26 14.11 6.25
CA ASP A 199 -7.67 12.70 6.32
C ASP A 199 -6.49 11.74 6.53
N TYR A 200 -5.60 12.08 7.46
CA TYR A 200 -4.65 11.10 7.97
C TYR A 200 -5.38 10.05 8.80
N VAL A 201 -4.90 8.83 8.79
CA VAL A 201 -5.39 7.73 9.64
C VAL A 201 -4.34 7.23 10.61
N TYR A 202 -3.08 7.57 10.33
CA TYR A 202 -1.94 7.35 11.21
C TYR A 202 -0.87 8.41 10.96
N MET A 203 -0.31 8.91 12.03
CA MET A 203 0.81 9.84 12.02
C MET A 203 1.69 9.56 13.23
N GLU A 204 3.00 9.39 13.03
CA GLU A 204 3.97 9.13 14.10
C GLU A 204 5.20 10.00 13.89
N MET A 205 5.59 10.71 14.91
CA MET A 205 6.86 11.43 15.00
C MET A 205 7.72 10.75 16.07
N ASN A 206 8.74 10.04 15.62
CA ASN A 206 9.61 9.24 16.48
C ASN A 206 11.06 9.21 15.97
N PRO A 207 11.96 10.01 16.56
CA PRO A 207 11.69 10.98 17.64
C PRO A 207 11.15 12.32 17.16
N LEU A 208 10.47 13.01 18.06
CA LEU A 208 10.12 14.41 18.00
C LEU A 208 11.04 15.17 18.97
N ALA A 209 11.64 16.26 18.57
CA ALA A 209 12.57 17.02 19.40
C ALA A 209 12.30 18.53 19.33
N PHE A 210 13.05 19.27 20.14
CA PHE A 210 13.20 20.73 20.01
C PHE A 210 14.64 21.06 19.66
N ASP A 211 14.84 22.00 18.73
CA ASP A 211 16.15 22.58 18.50
C ASP A 211 16.55 23.57 19.60
N LYS A 212 17.78 24.11 19.54
CA LYS A 212 18.30 25.08 20.51
C LYS A 212 17.49 26.39 20.58
N GLN A 213 16.71 26.70 19.53
CA GLN A 213 15.83 27.87 19.46
C GLN A 213 14.43 27.55 20.02
N GLY A 214 14.16 26.30 20.34
CA GLY A 214 12.87 25.80 20.80
C GLY A 214 11.87 25.59 19.68
N ASN A 215 12.32 25.45 18.42
CA ASN A 215 11.47 25.06 17.31
C ASN A 215 11.22 23.55 17.35
N VAL A 216 10.04 23.15 16.91
CA VAL A 216 9.67 21.73 16.84
C VAL A 216 10.36 21.04 15.65
N VAL A 217 10.96 19.90 15.89
CA VAL A 217 11.70 19.12 14.89
C VAL A 217 11.22 17.67 14.87
N PRO A 218 10.42 17.26 13.88
CA PRO A 218 10.14 15.85 13.62
C PRO A 218 11.38 15.18 13.01
N LEU A 219 12.20 14.51 13.82
CA LEU A 219 13.40 13.82 13.36
C LEU A 219 13.07 12.55 12.56
N GLY A 220 12.05 11.79 13.01
CA GLY A 220 11.45 10.68 12.28
C GLY A 220 9.97 10.94 12.04
N PHE A 221 9.46 10.67 10.84
CA PHE A 221 8.07 10.89 10.52
C PHE A 221 7.50 9.77 9.65
N VAL A 222 6.48 9.08 10.18
CA VAL A 222 5.67 8.10 9.45
C VAL A 222 4.26 8.65 9.30
N ALA A 223 3.66 8.52 8.12
CA ALA A 223 2.32 9.00 7.87
C ALA A 223 1.55 8.10 6.90
N GLU A 224 0.26 7.92 7.20
CA GLU A 224 -0.68 7.16 6.40
C GLU A 224 -1.96 7.99 6.20
N LEU A 225 -2.41 8.09 4.97
CA LEU A 225 -3.61 8.81 4.54
C LEU A 225 -4.75 7.81 4.30
N ASP A 226 -5.99 8.26 4.45
CA ASP A 226 -7.17 7.47 4.09
C ASP A 226 -7.32 7.39 2.57
N ASP A 227 -7.12 6.21 1.99
CA ASP A 227 -7.27 5.99 0.54
C ASP A 227 -8.66 6.34 0.03
N CYS A 228 -9.70 6.13 0.85
CA CYS A 228 -11.08 6.47 0.50
C CYS A 228 -11.31 7.99 0.38
N ALA A 229 -10.46 8.80 1.01
CA ALA A 229 -10.55 10.27 0.97
C ALA A 229 -9.74 10.90 -0.18
N ALA A 230 -9.09 10.11 -1.04
CA ALA A 230 -8.21 10.61 -2.10
C ALA A 230 -8.93 11.59 -3.04
N PHE A 231 -10.18 11.28 -3.43
CA PHE A 231 -10.94 12.11 -4.37
C PHE A 231 -11.22 13.53 -3.86
N LYS A 232 -11.43 13.70 -2.55
CA LYS A 232 -11.70 15.03 -1.95
C LYS A 232 -10.43 15.81 -1.61
N ASN A 233 -9.29 15.12 -1.53
CA ASN A 233 -8.02 15.70 -1.14
C ASN A 233 -7.03 15.83 -2.30
N GLU A 234 -7.45 15.66 -3.54
CA GLU A 234 -6.58 15.74 -4.72
C GLU A 234 -5.71 17.01 -4.70
N ALA A 235 -6.30 18.16 -4.43
CA ALA A 235 -5.55 19.43 -4.33
C ALA A 235 -4.65 19.52 -3.09
N LYS A 236 -5.06 18.93 -1.94
CA LYS A 236 -4.28 18.98 -0.69
C LYS A 236 -3.08 18.03 -0.74
N TRP A 237 -3.24 16.89 -1.41
CA TRP A 237 -2.20 15.87 -1.55
C TRP A 237 -1.41 15.99 -2.85
N ALA A 238 -1.58 17.09 -3.59
CA ALA A 238 -0.88 17.34 -4.84
C ALA A 238 0.64 17.10 -4.69
N ASP A 239 1.24 16.51 -5.71
CA ASP A 239 2.66 16.14 -5.76
C ASP A 239 3.14 15.16 -4.69
N THR A 240 2.20 14.46 -4.02
CA THR A 240 2.53 13.41 -3.05
C THR A 240 2.65 12.07 -3.73
N ALA A 241 3.80 11.43 -3.59
CA ALA A 241 4.01 10.09 -4.11
C ALA A 241 3.44 9.01 -3.17
N PHE A 242 2.76 8.01 -3.73
CA PHE A 242 2.25 6.84 -3.02
C PHE A 242 3.08 5.61 -3.43
N PRO A 243 4.25 5.40 -2.82
CA PRO A 243 5.13 4.31 -3.21
C PRO A 243 4.56 2.95 -2.80
N GLN A 244 4.98 1.92 -3.52
CA GLN A 244 4.69 0.54 -3.13
C GLN A 244 5.44 0.16 -1.84
N PRO A 245 4.97 -0.86 -1.11
CA PRO A 245 5.73 -1.45 -0.01
C PRO A 245 7.15 -1.82 -0.44
N PHE A 246 8.11 -1.67 0.48
CA PHE A 246 9.51 -1.99 0.20
C PHE A 246 9.69 -3.44 -0.29
N GLY A 247 10.53 -3.61 -1.31
CA GLY A 247 10.78 -4.92 -1.92
C GLY A 247 9.73 -5.36 -2.94
N ARG A 248 8.70 -4.54 -3.21
CA ARG A 248 7.70 -4.84 -4.21
C ARG A 248 7.78 -3.88 -5.40
N THR A 249 8.15 -4.43 -6.56
CA THR A 249 8.02 -3.74 -7.84
C THR A 249 6.75 -4.24 -8.53
N PRO A 250 5.77 -3.39 -8.85
CA PRO A 250 4.57 -3.81 -9.57
C PRO A 250 4.93 -4.39 -10.94
N TYR A 251 4.32 -5.52 -11.27
CA TYR A 251 4.44 -6.09 -12.62
C TYR A 251 3.81 -5.14 -13.66
N PRO A 252 4.30 -5.17 -14.92
CA PRO A 252 3.70 -4.37 -15.99
C PRO A 252 2.19 -4.58 -16.13
N GLU A 253 1.74 -5.81 -15.92
CA GLU A 253 0.33 -6.20 -15.98
C GLU A 253 -0.51 -5.61 -14.83
N GLU A 254 0.06 -5.49 -13.64
CA GLU A 254 -0.61 -4.81 -12.51
C GLU A 254 -0.78 -3.31 -12.81
N LYS A 255 0.23 -2.68 -13.44
CA LYS A 255 0.15 -1.28 -13.87
C LYS A 255 -0.90 -1.11 -14.95
N PHE A 256 -0.90 -1.97 -15.96
CA PHE A 256 -1.88 -1.96 -17.05
C PHE A 256 -3.32 -2.09 -16.51
N VAL A 257 -3.58 -3.05 -15.62
CA VAL A 257 -4.93 -3.20 -15.03
C VAL A 257 -5.32 -1.98 -14.19
N LYS A 258 -4.37 -1.37 -13.47
CA LYS A 258 -4.62 -0.14 -12.71
C LYS A 258 -4.97 1.05 -13.63
N GLU A 259 -4.30 1.16 -14.77
CA GLU A 259 -4.60 2.19 -15.78
C GLU A 259 -5.97 1.97 -16.41
N LEU A 260 -6.32 0.71 -16.70
CA LEU A 260 -7.64 0.33 -17.21
C LEU A 260 -8.73 0.66 -16.17
N ASP A 261 -8.53 0.31 -14.90
CA ASP A 261 -9.42 0.65 -13.78
C ASP A 261 -9.69 2.17 -13.67
N ALA A 262 -8.64 2.99 -13.84
CA ALA A 262 -8.77 4.44 -13.77
C ALA A 262 -9.54 5.08 -14.94
N GLN A 263 -9.66 4.38 -16.07
CA GLN A 263 -10.34 4.88 -17.28
C GLN A 263 -11.80 4.45 -17.36
N THR A 264 -12.23 3.53 -16.52
CA THR A 264 -13.55 2.90 -16.60
C THR A 264 -14.38 3.17 -15.36
N GLY A 265 -15.68 2.96 -15.45
CA GLY A 265 -16.58 2.97 -14.27
C GLY A 265 -16.61 1.63 -13.54
N ALA A 266 -15.96 0.61 -14.08
CA ALA A 266 -15.82 -0.71 -13.47
C ALA A 266 -14.68 -0.73 -12.44
N SER A 267 -14.68 -1.71 -11.54
CA SER A 267 -13.57 -1.97 -10.64
C SER A 267 -12.76 -3.16 -11.13
N LEU A 268 -11.51 -2.92 -11.50
CA LEU A 268 -10.58 -3.92 -12.01
C LEU A 268 -9.32 -3.93 -11.15
N LYS A 269 -9.02 -5.04 -10.48
CA LYS A 269 -7.86 -5.16 -9.58
C LYS A 269 -7.05 -6.40 -9.93
N LEU A 270 -5.75 -6.28 -9.93
CA LEU A 270 -4.83 -7.40 -10.12
C LEU A 270 -3.61 -7.25 -9.20
N THR A 271 -3.31 -8.33 -8.51
CA THR A 271 -2.09 -8.49 -7.72
C THR A 271 -1.49 -9.85 -8.05
N ILE A 272 -0.27 -9.87 -8.56
CA ILE A 272 0.48 -11.10 -8.84
C ILE A 272 1.17 -11.52 -7.55
N LEU A 273 0.78 -12.69 -7.01
CA LEU A 273 1.32 -13.25 -5.77
C LEU A 273 2.50 -14.19 -6.05
N ASN A 274 2.33 -15.08 -7.04
CA ASN A 274 3.37 -16.00 -7.49
C ASN A 274 3.27 -16.16 -9.02
N PRO A 275 4.15 -15.56 -9.82
CA PRO A 275 4.11 -15.66 -11.28
C PRO A 275 4.32 -17.09 -11.81
N ASN A 276 4.83 -17.98 -10.96
CA ASN A 276 5.05 -19.40 -11.25
C ASN A 276 3.94 -20.30 -10.69
N GLY A 277 2.96 -19.73 -10.02
CA GLY A 277 1.82 -20.47 -9.46
C GLY A 277 0.97 -21.13 -10.55
N ARG A 278 0.36 -22.26 -10.19
CA ARG A 278 -0.47 -23.04 -11.11
C ARG A 278 -1.97 -22.77 -10.98
N ILE A 279 -2.40 -22.00 -9.97
CA ILE A 279 -3.81 -21.65 -9.74
C ILE A 279 -4.00 -20.16 -10.02
N TRP A 280 -4.72 -19.87 -11.09
CA TRP A 280 -5.04 -18.49 -11.52
C TRP A 280 -6.51 -18.19 -11.27
N LEU A 281 -6.77 -16.98 -10.77
CA LEU A 281 -8.11 -16.51 -10.43
C LEU A 281 -8.57 -15.43 -11.42
N LEU A 282 -9.78 -15.58 -11.93
CA LEU A 282 -10.53 -14.61 -12.71
C LEU A 282 -11.92 -14.51 -12.10
N VAL A 283 -12.04 -13.71 -11.04
CA VAL A 283 -13.19 -13.70 -10.14
C VAL A 283 -13.96 -12.39 -10.23
N ALA A 284 -15.28 -12.50 -10.30
CA ALA A 284 -16.18 -11.36 -10.30
C ALA A 284 -16.58 -10.98 -8.87
N GLY A 285 -16.17 -9.77 -8.47
CA GLY A 285 -16.48 -9.17 -7.18
C GLY A 285 -15.42 -9.40 -6.10
N GLY A 286 -15.05 -8.33 -5.38
CA GLY A 286 -13.99 -8.34 -4.38
C GLY A 286 -14.22 -9.29 -3.22
N GLY A 287 -15.45 -9.34 -2.70
CA GLY A 287 -15.81 -10.29 -1.64
C GLY A 287 -15.66 -11.76 -2.07
N ALA A 288 -16.07 -12.08 -3.30
CA ALA A 288 -15.88 -13.41 -3.86
C ALA A 288 -14.38 -13.72 -4.04
N SER A 289 -13.60 -12.77 -4.54
CA SER A 289 -12.15 -12.93 -4.74
C SER A 289 -11.42 -13.29 -3.44
N VAL A 290 -11.74 -12.61 -2.34
CA VAL A 290 -11.18 -12.94 -1.01
C VAL A 290 -11.51 -14.39 -0.63
N ILE A 291 -12.78 -14.79 -0.73
CA ILE A 291 -13.21 -16.15 -0.36
C ILE A 291 -12.52 -17.22 -1.23
N TYR A 292 -12.41 -16.99 -2.53
CA TYR A 292 -11.70 -17.94 -3.42
C TYR A 292 -10.22 -18.06 -3.04
N THR A 293 -9.57 -16.92 -2.81
CA THR A 293 -8.16 -16.85 -2.41
C THR A 293 -7.92 -17.58 -1.10
N ASP A 294 -8.70 -17.27 -0.06
CA ASP A 294 -8.58 -17.89 1.26
C ASP A 294 -8.87 -19.39 1.18
N THR A 295 -9.87 -19.81 0.41
CA THR A 295 -10.16 -21.25 0.22
C THR A 295 -8.99 -21.99 -0.42
N VAL A 296 -8.29 -21.42 -1.40
CA VAL A 296 -7.08 -22.02 -1.99
C VAL A 296 -5.99 -22.19 -0.91
N VAL A 297 -5.80 -21.18 -0.07
CA VAL A 297 -4.81 -21.17 1.01
C VAL A 297 -5.18 -22.20 2.09
N ASP A 298 -6.44 -22.22 2.55
CA ASP A 298 -6.95 -23.15 3.58
C ASP A 298 -6.85 -24.62 3.16
N LEU A 299 -7.02 -24.89 1.86
CA LEU A 299 -6.79 -26.22 1.30
C LEU A 299 -5.30 -26.57 1.16
N GLY A 300 -4.40 -25.68 1.58
CA GLY A 300 -2.96 -25.90 1.61
C GLY A 300 -2.25 -25.62 0.28
N TYR A 301 -2.87 -24.94 -0.69
CA TYR A 301 -2.29 -24.63 -2.00
C TYR A 301 -1.84 -23.18 -2.15
N GLY A 302 -1.60 -22.46 -1.05
CA GLY A 302 -1.18 -21.05 -1.07
C GLY A 302 0.07 -20.75 -1.90
N LEU A 303 1.04 -21.69 -1.94
CA LEU A 303 2.24 -21.55 -2.79
C LEU A 303 1.97 -21.69 -4.28
N GLU A 304 0.84 -22.31 -4.65
CA GLU A 304 0.39 -22.47 -6.04
C GLU A 304 -0.52 -21.35 -6.51
N LEU A 305 -0.95 -20.47 -5.59
CA LEU A 305 -1.82 -19.35 -5.90
C LEU A 305 -1.03 -18.27 -6.61
N ALA A 306 -1.41 -18.00 -7.86
CA ALA A 306 -0.66 -17.11 -8.75
C ALA A 306 -1.04 -15.64 -8.61
N ASN A 307 -2.32 -15.34 -8.44
CA ASN A 307 -2.82 -13.98 -8.35
C ASN A 307 -3.99 -13.84 -7.39
N TYR A 308 -4.18 -12.61 -6.93
CA TYR A 308 -5.43 -12.09 -6.39
C TYR A 308 -5.94 -11.00 -7.34
N GLY A 309 -7.24 -10.92 -7.52
CA GLY A 309 -7.81 -9.86 -8.34
C GLY A 309 -9.30 -10.01 -8.53
N GLU A 310 -9.93 -8.95 -9.04
CA GLU A 310 -11.35 -8.93 -9.30
C GLU A 310 -11.69 -8.12 -10.55
N TYR A 311 -12.86 -8.42 -11.12
CA TYR A 311 -13.60 -7.52 -11.98
C TYR A 311 -15.01 -7.34 -11.42
N SER A 312 -15.48 -6.11 -11.31
CA SER A 312 -16.79 -5.79 -10.76
C SER A 312 -17.30 -4.43 -11.26
N GLY A 313 -18.49 -4.00 -10.82
CA GLY A 313 -19.04 -2.72 -11.25
C GLY A 313 -19.61 -2.72 -12.68
N ASP A 314 -20.09 -3.88 -13.14
CA ASP A 314 -20.68 -4.07 -14.48
C ASP A 314 -19.73 -3.72 -15.64
N PRO A 315 -18.53 -4.33 -15.72
CA PRO A 315 -17.61 -4.07 -16.80
C PRO A 315 -18.21 -4.53 -18.14
N ASN A 316 -17.96 -3.77 -19.20
CA ASN A 316 -18.38 -4.11 -20.55
C ASN A 316 -17.54 -5.26 -21.15
N GLU A 317 -17.89 -5.68 -22.37
CA GLU A 317 -17.19 -6.77 -23.07
C GLU A 317 -15.69 -6.48 -23.26
N GLU A 318 -15.33 -5.26 -23.66
CA GLU A 318 -13.93 -4.92 -23.94
C GLU A 318 -13.09 -4.86 -22.65
N GLU A 319 -13.61 -4.26 -21.60
CA GLU A 319 -12.96 -4.22 -20.27
C GLU A 319 -12.73 -5.63 -19.72
N THR A 320 -13.75 -6.49 -19.80
CA THR A 320 -13.66 -7.88 -19.38
C THR A 320 -12.67 -8.66 -20.24
N TYR A 321 -12.63 -8.39 -21.54
CA TYR A 321 -11.68 -9.02 -22.46
C TYR A 321 -10.23 -8.62 -22.13
N GLN A 322 -9.94 -7.35 -21.96
CA GLN A 322 -8.59 -6.89 -21.64
C GLN A 322 -8.09 -7.44 -20.31
N TYR A 323 -8.96 -7.44 -19.30
CA TYR A 323 -8.65 -8.02 -17.99
C TYR A 323 -8.40 -9.52 -18.07
N ALA A 324 -9.31 -10.28 -18.71
CA ALA A 324 -9.16 -11.72 -18.89
C ALA A 324 -7.93 -12.09 -19.72
N LYS A 325 -7.67 -11.36 -20.80
CA LYS A 325 -6.49 -11.52 -21.66
C LYS A 325 -5.20 -11.38 -20.85
N THR A 326 -5.12 -10.38 -19.99
CA THR A 326 -3.96 -10.14 -19.12
C THR A 326 -3.69 -11.32 -18.21
N ILE A 327 -4.72 -11.85 -17.55
CA ILE A 327 -4.59 -13.01 -16.65
C ILE A 327 -4.23 -14.27 -17.43
N ILE A 328 -4.88 -14.53 -18.56
CA ILE A 328 -4.65 -15.71 -19.39
C ILE A 328 -3.24 -15.68 -20.00
N ASP A 329 -2.76 -14.52 -20.41
CA ASP A 329 -1.38 -14.39 -20.91
C ASP A 329 -0.37 -14.76 -19.82
N LEU A 330 -0.51 -14.19 -18.62
CA LEU A 330 0.33 -14.53 -17.47
C LEU A 330 0.28 -16.04 -17.17
N ALA A 331 -0.94 -16.61 -17.13
CA ALA A 331 -1.16 -18.02 -16.83
C ALA A 331 -0.55 -18.98 -17.87
N THR A 332 -0.31 -18.51 -19.09
CA THR A 332 0.18 -19.35 -20.20
C THR A 332 1.59 -18.98 -20.70
N ARG A 333 2.22 -17.96 -20.12
CA ARG A 333 3.49 -17.37 -20.60
C ARG A 333 4.68 -18.34 -20.53
N ASN A 334 4.74 -19.19 -19.53
CA ASN A 334 5.86 -20.15 -19.30
C ASN A 334 5.40 -21.60 -19.42
N PRO A 335 5.25 -22.16 -20.63
CA PRO A 335 4.80 -23.56 -20.81
C PRO A 335 5.83 -24.61 -20.40
N LYS A 336 7.10 -24.22 -20.19
CA LYS A 336 8.22 -25.12 -19.88
C LYS A 336 8.37 -25.45 -18.38
N GLN A 337 7.62 -24.86 -17.49
CA GLN A 337 7.58 -25.32 -16.09
C GLN A 337 6.71 -26.58 -16.04
N GLU A 338 7.37 -27.64 -16.39
CA GLU A 338 6.83 -28.99 -16.48
C GLU A 338 6.51 -29.51 -15.11
N THR A 339 5.24 -29.64 -14.81
CA THR A 339 4.73 -30.82 -14.10
C THR A 339 3.31 -30.56 -13.65
N GLY A 340 2.38 -31.01 -14.43
CA GLY A 340 0.99 -31.08 -14.03
C GLY A 340 0.09 -30.00 -14.67
N ASN A 341 -1.18 -30.11 -14.39
CA ASN A 341 -2.21 -29.22 -14.89
C ASN A 341 -2.08 -27.81 -14.30
N ARG A 342 -2.44 -26.82 -15.07
CA ARG A 342 -2.73 -25.47 -14.58
C ARG A 342 -4.23 -25.28 -14.42
N ILE A 343 -4.62 -24.48 -13.47
CA ILE A 343 -6.02 -24.24 -13.13
C ILE A 343 -6.33 -22.76 -13.38
N LEU A 344 -7.44 -22.53 -14.07
CA LEU A 344 -8.08 -21.20 -14.12
C LEU A 344 -9.44 -21.29 -13.46
N LEU A 345 -9.62 -20.56 -12.35
CA LEU A 345 -10.89 -20.44 -11.64
C LEU A 345 -11.62 -19.19 -12.13
N ILE A 346 -12.68 -19.36 -12.88
CA ILE A 346 -13.58 -18.27 -13.31
C ILE A 346 -14.78 -18.28 -12.38
N GLY A 347 -14.72 -17.43 -11.35
CA GLY A 347 -15.64 -17.48 -10.23
C GLY A 347 -16.42 -16.20 -9.98
N GLY A 348 -17.24 -16.27 -8.95
CA GLY A 348 -17.97 -15.12 -8.43
C GLY A 348 -19.19 -15.54 -7.65
N GLY A 349 -19.75 -14.61 -6.89
CA GLY A 349 -21.03 -14.80 -6.22
C GLY A 349 -22.22 -14.83 -7.21
N VAL A 350 -23.43 -14.67 -6.69
CA VAL A 350 -24.63 -14.38 -7.50
C VAL A 350 -24.65 -12.89 -7.78
N ALA A 351 -24.55 -12.50 -9.05
CA ALA A 351 -24.61 -11.10 -9.43
C ALA A 351 -26.00 -10.51 -9.17
N ASN A 352 -26.05 -9.28 -8.71
CA ASN A 352 -27.30 -8.56 -8.50
C ASN A 352 -27.80 -7.91 -9.81
N PHE A 353 -26.92 -7.16 -10.49
CA PHE A 353 -27.28 -6.40 -11.69
C PHE A 353 -26.38 -6.69 -12.89
N THR A 354 -25.17 -7.19 -12.69
CA THR A 354 -24.23 -7.50 -13.80
C THR A 354 -24.77 -8.58 -14.72
N ASP A 355 -24.81 -8.33 -16.01
CA ASP A 355 -25.16 -9.31 -17.03
C ASP A 355 -24.01 -10.32 -17.20
N VAL A 356 -24.26 -11.55 -16.75
CA VAL A 356 -23.25 -12.61 -16.76
C VAL A 356 -22.92 -13.07 -18.20
N ALA A 357 -23.92 -13.13 -19.08
CA ALA A 357 -23.69 -13.52 -20.48
C ALA A 357 -22.80 -12.48 -21.18
N ASN A 358 -23.03 -11.20 -20.93
CA ASN A 358 -22.24 -10.12 -21.52
C ASN A 358 -20.78 -10.11 -21.03
N THR A 359 -20.55 -10.24 -19.73
CA THR A 359 -19.18 -10.32 -19.18
C THR A 359 -18.44 -11.56 -19.70
N PHE A 360 -19.14 -12.68 -19.89
CA PHE A 360 -18.54 -13.89 -20.46
C PHE A 360 -18.16 -13.76 -21.93
N LYS A 361 -18.77 -12.88 -22.73
CA LYS A 361 -18.33 -12.63 -24.12
C LYS A 361 -16.86 -12.19 -24.16
N GLY A 362 -16.47 -11.26 -23.32
CA GLY A 362 -15.07 -10.80 -23.22
C GLY A 362 -14.12 -11.93 -22.81
N ILE A 363 -14.49 -12.73 -21.79
CA ILE A 363 -13.69 -13.88 -21.34
C ILE A 363 -13.57 -14.94 -22.44
N ILE A 364 -14.67 -15.28 -23.10
CA ILE A 364 -14.70 -16.26 -24.22
C ILE A 364 -13.79 -15.80 -25.36
N ARG A 365 -13.83 -14.52 -25.72
CA ARG A 365 -12.96 -13.92 -26.73
C ARG A 365 -11.50 -14.09 -26.37
N ALA A 366 -11.10 -13.81 -25.13
CA ALA A 366 -9.74 -13.99 -24.64
C ALA A 366 -9.32 -15.49 -24.67
N LEU A 367 -10.18 -16.40 -24.21
CA LEU A 367 -9.89 -17.83 -24.23
C LEU A 367 -9.70 -18.38 -25.65
N ARG A 368 -10.48 -17.90 -26.64
CA ARG A 368 -10.32 -18.26 -28.06
C ARG A 368 -8.97 -17.82 -28.62
N GLU A 369 -8.55 -16.57 -28.32
CA GLU A 369 -7.27 -16.02 -28.76
C GLU A 369 -6.09 -16.84 -28.23
N TYR A 370 -6.19 -17.36 -27.00
CA TYR A 370 -5.13 -18.10 -26.33
C TYR A 370 -5.24 -19.62 -26.46
N ARG A 371 -6.09 -20.16 -27.31
CA ARG A 371 -6.38 -21.60 -27.48
C ARG A 371 -5.12 -22.46 -27.45
N GLU A 372 -4.15 -22.19 -28.33
CA GLU A 372 -2.94 -23.01 -28.42
C GLU A 372 -2.08 -22.99 -27.15
N LYS A 373 -1.96 -21.81 -26.53
CA LYS A 373 -1.20 -21.66 -25.28
C LYS A 373 -1.89 -22.38 -24.12
N LEU A 374 -3.21 -22.31 -24.04
CA LEU A 374 -4.01 -23.01 -23.03
C LEU A 374 -3.87 -24.55 -23.17
N GLN A 375 -3.90 -25.07 -24.39
CA GLN A 375 -3.67 -26.49 -24.66
C GLN A 375 -2.24 -26.92 -24.27
N LYS A 376 -1.21 -26.16 -24.67
CA LYS A 376 0.21 -26.43 -24.35
C LYS A 376 0.51 -26.42 -22.86
N THR A 377 -0.25 -25.64 -22.06
CA THR A 377 -0.08 -25.56 -20.60
C THR A 377 -0.99 -26.53 -19.84
N HIS A 378 -1.70 -27.43 -20.52
CA HIS A 378 -2.66 -28.35 -19.92
C HIS A 378 -3.64 -27.65 -18.98
N MET A 379 -4.15 -26.48 -19.43
CA MET A 379 -5.07 -25.67 -18.64
C MET A 379 -6.41 -26.41 -18.43
N ARG A 380 -6.86 -26.42 -17.17
CA ARG A 380 -8.20 -26.85 -16.78
C ARG A 380 -8.97 -25.66 -16.22
N ILE A 381 -10.16 -25.45 -16.69
CA ILE A 381 -10.97 -24.29 -16.34
C ILE A 381 -12.18 -24.72 -15.53
N PHE A 382 -12.40 -24.05 -14.41
CA PHE A 382 -13.57 -24.29 -13.55
C PHE A 382 -14.35 -22.98 -13.46
N VAL A 383 -15.61 -23.04 -13.85
CA VAL A 383 -16.51 -21.89 -13.94
C VAL A 383 -17.65 -22.04 -12.96
N ARG A 384 -17.91 -21.02 -12.14
CA ARG A 384 -19.11 -20.95 -11.31
C ARG A 384 -19.65 -19.53 -11.28
N ARG A 385 -20.87 -19.35 -11.72
CA ARG A 385 -21.51 -18.03 -11.73
C ARG A 385 -23.02 -18.14 -11.59
N GLY A 386 -23.64 -17.11 -11.02
CA GLY A 386 -25.08 -16.87 -10.98
C GLY A 386 -25.39 -15.39 -11.15
N GLY A 387 -26.61 -15.03 -11.50
CA GLY A 387 -27.07 -13.66 -11.70
C GLY A 387 -27.86 -13.51 -13.00
N PRO A 388 -28.13 -12.28 -13.47
CA PRO A 388 -28.84 -12.03 -14.73
C PRO A 388 -28.19 -12.75 -15.89
N ASN A 389 -28.97 -13.42 -16.72
CA ASN A 389 -28.56 -14.14 -17.94
C ASN A 389 -27.44 -15.19 -17.75
N TYR A 390 -27.27 -15.73 -16.50
CA TYR A 390 -26.21 -16.68 -16.22
C TYR A 390 -26.35 -18.01 -16.98
N GLN A 391 -27.57 -18.49 -17.25
CA GLN A 391 -27.82 -19.74 -18.00
C GLN A 391 -27.18 -19.67 -19.37
N GLU A 392 -27.46 -18.62 -20.13
CA GLU A 392 -26.86 -18.37 -21.44
C GLU A 392 -25.34 -18.28 -21.35
N GLY A 393 -24.82 -17.53 -20.40
CA GLY A 393 -23.37 -17.39 -20.18
C GLY A 393 -22.70 -18.73 -19.91
N LEU A 394 -23.28 -19.56 -19.03
CA LEU A 394 -22.75 -20.89 -18.69
C LEU A 394 -22.86 -21.87 -19.87
N GLU A 395 -23.91 -21.81 -20.66
CA GLU A 395 -24.06 -22.61 -21.89
C GLU A 395 -22.98 -22.28 -22.92
N ASN A 396 -22.73 -20.99 -23.13
CA ASN A 396 -21.67 -20.50 -24.01
C ASN A 396 -20.28 -20.99 -23.54
N MET A 397 -20.02 -21.02 -22.22
CA MET A 397 -18.77 -21.57 -21.68
C MET A 397 -18.65 -23.09 -21.87
N ARG A 398 -19.74 -23.85 -21.73
CA ARG A 398 -19.74 -25.30 -22.04
C ARG A 398 -19.46 -25.57 -23.51
N ALA A 399 -20.08 -24.81 -24.40
CA ALA A 399 -19.85 -24.91 -25.84
C ALA A 399 -18.39 -24.60 -26.21
N LEU A 400 -17.82 -23.56 -25.58
CA LEU A 400 -16.43 -23.18 -25.77
C LEU A 400 -15.45 -24.29 -25.40
N GLY A 401 -15.67 -25.04 -24.31
CA GLY A 401 -14.82 -26.16 -23.93
C GLY A 401 -14.70 -27.23 -25.03
N LYS A 402 -15.82 -27.53 -25.69
CA LYS A 402 -15.84 -28.45 -26.83
C LYS A 402 -15.13 -27.85 -28.05
N GLU A 403 -15.37 -26.57 -28.34
CA GLU A 403 -14.75 -25.83 -29.44
C GLU A 403 -13.21 -25.79 -29.32
N LEU A 404 -12.72 -25.48 -28.13
CA LEU A 404 -11.28 -25.32 -27.89
C LEU A 404 -10.54 -26.66 -27.65
N GLY A 405 -11.26 -27.72 -27.32
CA GLY A 405 -10.65 -28.99 -26.88
C GLY A 405 -9.94 -28.86 -25.52
N ILE A 406 -10.47 -28.04 -24.61
CA ILE A 406 -9.93 -27.77 -23.28
C ILE A 406 -10.97 -28.18 -22.24
N PRO A 407 -10.59 -28.88 -21.15
CA PRO A 407 -11.52 -29.23 -20.10
C PRO A 407 -12.07 -27.95 -19.42
N ILE A 408 -13.36 -27.68 -19.58
CA ILE A 408 -14.10 -26.59 -18.91
C ILE A 408 -15.24 -27.23 -18.13
N GLU A 409 -15.17 -27.16 -16.81
CA GLU A 409 -16.23 -27.61 -15.92
C GLU A 409 -17.07 -26.39 -15.48
N VAL A 410 -18.40 -26.49 -15.64
CA VAL A 410 -19.29 -25.33 -15.50
C VAL A 410 -20.42 -25.63 -14.54
N TYR A 411 -20.53 -24.77 -13.51
CA TYR A 411 -21.47 -24.85 -12.41
C TYR A 411 -22.29 -23.58 -12.28
N GLY A 412 -23.54 -23.71 -11.86
CA GLY A 412 -24.45 -22.61 -11.60
C GLY A 412 -24.52 -22.22 -10.10
N PRO A 413 -25.48 -21.35 -9.76
CA PRO A 413 -25.66 -20.86 -8.39
C PRO A 413 -26.07 -21.93 -7.38
N GLU A 414 -26.59 -23.09 -7.83
CA GLU A 414 -26.90 -24.26 -7.01
C GLU A 414 -25.65 -24.89 -6.36
N THR A 415 -24.47 -24.65 -6.96
CA THR A 415 -23.19 -25.11 -6.42
C THR A 415 -22.60 -24.04 -5.51
N HIS A 416 -22.23 -24.43 -4.28
CA HIS A 416 -21.55 -23.50 -3.37
C HIS A 416 -20.27 -22.97 -4.00
N MET A 417 -20.01 -21.65 -3.86
CA MET A 417 -18.94 -20.99 -4.61
C MET A 417 -17.55 -21.58 -4.33
N THR A 418 -17.26 -22.05 -3.12
CA THR A 418 -15.97 -22.65 -2.76
C THR A 418 -15.80 -24.07 -3.26
N ASN A 419 -16.87 -24.76 -3.64
CA ASN A 419 -16.79 -26.14 -4.11
C ASN A 419 -15.93 -26.27 -5.37
N ILE A 420 -15.98 -25.31 -6.30
CA ILE A 420 -15.16 -25.38 -7.50
C ILE A 420 -13.66 -25.28 -7.19
N VAL A 421 -13.26 -24.60 -6.10
CA VAL A 421 -11.88 -24.57 -5.63
C VAL A 421 -11.43 -25.97 -5.22
N SER A 422 -12.24 -26.64 -4.38
CA SER A 422 -11.96 -28.01 -3.93
C SER A 422 -11.88 -29.02 -5.09
N LEU A 423 -12.75 -28.87 -6.09
CA LEU A 423 -12.73 -29.70 -7.30
C LEU A 423 -11.48 -29.43 -8.14
N ALA A 424 -11.13 -28.18 -8.30
CA ALA A 424 -10.00 -27.75 -9.11
C ALA A 424 -8.64 -28.19 -8.53
N VAL A 425 -8.40 -27.97 -7.23
CA VAL A 425 -7.11 -28.32 -6.61
C VAL A 425 -6.81 -29.82 -6.64
N ARG A 426 -7.82 -30.68 -6.63
CA ARG A 426 -7.66 -32.13 -6.81
C ARG A 426 -7.07 -32.49 -8.18
N GLN A 427 -7.21 -31.62 -9.17
CA GLN A 427 -6.70 -31.83 -10.53
C GLN A 427 -5.24 -31.38 -10.72
N LEU A 428 -4.63 -30.78 -9.71
CA LEU A 428 -3.20 -30.39 -9.76
C LEU A 428 -2.24 -31.59 -9.63
N GLY A 429 -2.75 -32.78 -9.24
CA GLY A 429 -1.94 -33.94 -8.88
C GLY A 429 -1.40 -33.85 -7.44
N GLU A 430 -0.87 -34.96 -6.92
CA GLU A 430 -0.31 -34.99 -5.56
C GLU A 430 0.87 -34.02 -5.42
N LYS A 431 0.95 -33.37 -4.26
CA LYS A 431 2.13 -32.59 -3.88
C LYS A 431 3.34 -33.53 -3.85
N LYS A 432 4.34 -33.27 -4.70
CA LYS A 432 5.65 -33.90 -4.56
C LYS A 432 6.41 -33.28 -3.41
#